data_d6e035f45772ad7a773181fb1fecc7a4
#
_entry.id   d6e035f45772ad7a773181fb1fecc7a4
#
_cell.length_a   1.000
_cell.length_b   1.000
_cell.length_c   1.000
_cell.angle_alpha   90.00
_cell.angle_beta   90.00
_cell.angle_gamma   90.00
#
_symmetry.space_group_name_H-M   'P 1'
#
loop_
_entity.id
_entity.type
_entity.pdbx_description
1 polymer ?
#
loop_
_entity_poly.entity_id
_entity_poly.type
_entity_poly.pdbx_seq_one_letter_code
_entity_poly.pdbx_strand_id
1 'polypeptide(L)'
;DEYNYLRYGEDDSITTIVCDNGTDEYNDASIEIKNFVATEDDKKTETSDEVPEYLSTYVAPTELGTDPLSYNIEIENQVYTLPAPVSAFTDNGWKIASQEDSVPSGRSLSSAIKLQKDGKEIEASVTNFADYQTKPENCAISYLYFYADESKNPEVKLPGGITIKSTSEDVKKWAGDKFDYSKSGDSEYYDYYDDDNEVI
;
A
#
# COMPACT_ATOMS: atom_id res chain seq x y z
N ASP A 1 -0.19 -2.75 -23.88
CA ASP A 1 0.71 -2.25 -22.82
C ASP A 1 1.10 -0.80 -23.17
N GLU A 2 0.90 0.11 -22.24
CA GLU A 2 1.28 1.52 -22.36
C GLU A 2 2.70 1.70 -21.82
N TYR A 3 3.56 2.37 -22.58
CA TYR A 3 4.93 2.70 -22.16
C TYR A 3 5.10 4.21 -22.12
N ASN A 4 5.50 4.73 -20.96
CA ASN A 4 5.78 6.14 -20.74
C ASN A 4 7.28 6.39 -20.60
N TYR A 5 7.82 7.32 -21.37
CA TYR A 5 9.20 7.76 -21.26
C TYR A 5 9.23 9.25 -20.94
N LEU A 6 9.94 9.62 -19.87
CA LEU A 6 10.21 11.00 -19.50
C LEU A 6 11.67 11.34 -19.83
N ARG A 7 11.89 12.48 -20.47
CA ARG A 7 13.22 13.01 -20.72
C ARG A 7 13.25 14.49 -20.39
N TYR A 8 14.22 14.89 -19.60
CA TYR A 8 14.50 16.28 -19.29
C TYR A 8 15.48 16.87 -20.32
N GLY A 9 15.17 18.04 -20.85
CA GLY A 9 16.04 18.81 -21.72
C GLY A 9 16.98 19.75 -20.95
N GLU A 10 18.00 20.28 -21.64
CA GLU A 10 18.95 21.26 -21.05
C GLU A 10 18.29 22.61 -20.71
N ASP A 11 17.12 22.89 -21.27
CA ASP A 11 16.32 24.12 -21.09
C ASP A 11 15.18 23.95 -20.07
N ASP A 12 15.30 22.99 -19.16
CA ASP A 12 14.25 22.61 -18.19
C ASP A 12 12.95 22.10 -18.86
N SER A 13 13.02 21.71 -20.14
CA SER A 13 11.88 21.09 -20.79
C SER A 13 11.75 19.61 -20.42
N ILE A 14 10.52 19.15 -20.31
CA ILE A 14 10.17 17.74 -20.15
C ILE A 14 9.53 17.26 -21.43
N THR A 15 10.05 16.19 -21.99
CA THR A 15 9.42 15.47 -23.11
C THR A 15 8.85 14.16 -22.60
N THR A 16 7.54 14.01 -22.67
CA THR A 16 6.85 12.76 -22.40
C THR A 16 6.51 12.09 -23.73
N ILE A 17 6.90 10.83 -23.85
CA ILE A 17 6.53 9.98 -24.97
C ILE A 17 5.67 8.85 -24.41
N VAL A 18 4.43 8.79 -24.86
CA VAL A 18 3.50 7.71 -24.53
C VAL A 18 3.32 6.85 -25.76
N CYS A 19 3.60 5.56 -25.65
CA CYS A 19 3.37 4.58 -26.69
C CYS A 19 2.30 3.61 -26.21
N ASP A 20 1.18 3.58 -26.91
CA ASP A 20 0.12 2.61 -26.69
C ASP A 20 0.10 1.62 -27.86
N ASN A 21 0.23 0.35 -27.57
CA ASN A 21 0.23 -0.70 -28.59
C ASN A 21 -1.18 -1.14 -29.01
N GLY A 22 -2.22 -0.50 -28.48
CA GLY A 22 -3.59 -0.94 -28.65
C GLY A 22 -3.92 -2.23 -27.89
N THR A 23 -5.17 -2.61 -27.93
CA THR A 23 -5.65 -3.91 -27.43
C THR A 23 -6.11 -4.76 -28.61
N ASP A 24 -6.22 -6.07 -28.42
CA ASP A 24 -6.69 -7.01 -29.47
C ASP A 24 -8.05 -6.65 -30.06
N GLU A 25 -8.82 -5.80 -29.40
CA GLU A 25 -10.15 -5.36 -29.81
C GLU A 25 -10.13 -4.06 -30.65
N TYR A 26 -9.05 -3.24 -30.50
CA TYR A 26 -8.82 -2.02 -31.26
C TYR A 26 -7.35 -1.99 -31.70
N ASN A 27 -7.10 -2.27 -32.98
CA ASN A 27 -5.75 -2.27 -33.56
C ASN A 27 -5.12 -0.87 -33.69
N ASP A 28 -5.53 0.09 -32.89
CA ASP A 28 -5.02 1.45 -32.96
C ASP A 28 -3.84 1.61 -31.99
N ALA A 29 -2.63 1.60 -32.55
CA ALA A 29 -1.45 2.01 -31.82
C ALA A 29 -1.30 3.53 -31.91
N SER A 30 -0.99 4.19 -30.80
CA SER A 30 -0.76 5.63 -30.75
C SER A 30 0.60 5.96 -30.18
N ILE A 31 1.18 7.06 -30.66
CA ILE A 31 2.36 7.68 -30.06
C ILE A 31 2.01 9.12 -29.79
N GLU A 32 2.00 9.50 -28.52
CA GLU A 32 1.81 10.88 -28.10
C GLU A 32 3.14 11.45 -27.60
N ILE A 33 3.53 12.61 -28.12
CA ILE A 33 4.73 13.32 -27.67
C ILE A 33 4.28 14.68 -27.14
N LYS A 34 4.49 14.91 -25.86
CA LYS A 34 4.25 16.20 -25.19
C LYS A 34 5.60 16.80 -24.80
N ASN A 35 5.77 18.07 -25.09
CA ASN A 35 6.91 18.85 -24.62
C ASN A 35 6.39 20.07 -23.86
N PHE A 36 6.86 20.26 -22.63
CA PHE A 36 6.47 21.37 -21.77
C PHE A 36 7.66 21.82 -20.91
N VAL A 37 7.63 23.04 -20.45
CA VAL A 37 8.64 23.54 -19.50
C VAL A 37 8.31 23.00 -18.12
N ALA A 38 9.29 22.31 -17.50
CA ALA A 38 9.13 21.77 -16.17
C ALA A 38 8.88 22.87 -15.13
N THR A 39 7.87 22.68 -14.30
CA THR A 39 7.67 23.49 -13.09
C THR A 39 8.64 23.04 -11.99
N GLU A 40 8.75 23.83 -10.91
CA GLU A 40 9.55 23.41 -9.76
C GLU A 40 9.02 22.10 -9.13
N ASP A 41 7.72 21.83 -9.26
CA ASP A 41 7.13 20.58 -8.78
C ASP A 41 7.49 19.38 -9.68
N ASP A 42 7.58 19.59 -10.99
CA ASP A 42 8.04 18.55 -11.93
C ASP A 42 9.53 18.19 -11.72
N LYS A 43 10.32 19.14 -11.19
CA LYS A 43 11.76 18.96 -10.92
C LYS A 43 12.03 18.25 -9.61
N LYS A 44 11.05 18.09 -8.73
CA LYS A 44 11.17 17.37 -7.46
C LYS A 44 11.26 15.84 -7.65
N THR A 45 12.16 15.40 -8.51
CA THR A 45 12.46 13.97 -8.72
C THR A 45 13.49 13.43 -7.75
N GLU A 46 14.11 14.30 -6.93
CA GLU A 46 15.06 13.87 -5.91
C GLU A 46 14.30 13.19 -4.75
N THR A 47 14.72 11.98 -4.43
CA THR A 47 14.19 11.26 -3.27
C THR A 47 14.66 11.93 -2.00
N SER A 48 13.74 12.42 -1.17
CA SER A 48 14.05 13.00 0.12
C SER A 48 14.38 11.92 1.15
N ASP A 49 15.42 12.18 1.96
CA ASP A 49 15.70 11.40 3.17
C ASP A 49 14.95 11.92 4.40
N GLU A 50 14.15 12.96 4.26
CA GLU A 50 13.37 13.53 5.35
C GLU A 50 12.28 12.53 5.79
N VAL A 51 12.17 12.37 7.11
CA VAL A 51 11.10 11.55 7.71
C VAL A 51 9.86 12.42 7.87
N PRO A 52 8.76 12.11 7.20
CA PRO A 52 7.54 12.90 7.27
C PRO A 52 7.00 13.02 8.70
N GLU A 53 6.53 14.21 9.08
CA GLU A 53 6.05 14.50 10.43
C GLU A 53 4.91 13.58 10.86
N TYR A 54 4.01 13.21 9.95
CA TYR A 54 2.86 12.35 10.23
C TYR A 54 3.27 10.97 10.80
N LEU A 55 4.45 10.47 10.46
CA LEU A 55 4.95 9.18 11.01
C LEU A 55 5.29 9.29 12.49
N SER A 56 5.68 10.48 12.97
CA SER A 56 6.04 10.71 14.36
C SER A 56 4.83 10.75 15.31
N THR A 57 3.63 10.91 14.78
CA THR A 57 2.38 10.95 15.54
C THR A 57 1.76 9.57 15.76
N TYR A 58 2.30 8.54 15.10
CA TYR A 58 1.79 7.18 15.23
C TYR A 58 1.97 6.64 16.64
N VAL A 59 0.91 6.10 17.20
CA VAL A 59 0.91 5.42 18.50
C VAL A 59 0.40 4.00 18.29
N ALA A 60 1.27 3.02 18.49
CA ALA A 60 0.88 1.62 18.41
C ALA A 60 -0.20 1.30 19.46
N PRO A 61 -1.27 0.61 19.08
CA PRO A 61 -2.30 0.20 20.03
C PRO A 61 -1.75 -0.87 20.98
N THR A 62 -2.29 -0.91 22.20
CA THR A 62 -1.91 -1.91 23.21
C THR A 62 -2.79 -3.15 23.19
N GLU A 63 -3.95 -3.07 22.55
CA GLU A 63 -4.94 -4.15 22.49
C GLU A 63 -5.52 -4.25 21.08
N LEU A 64 -5.75 -5.48 20.62
CA LEU A 64 -6.37 -5.74 19.33
C LEU A 64 -7.84 -5.28 19.30
N GLY A 65 -8.53 -5.46 20.42
CA GLY A 65 -9.95 -5.13 20.53
C GLY A 65 -10.88 -6.09 19.78
N THR A 66 -12.12 -5.67 19.63
CA THR A 66 -13.17 -6.46 18.97
C THR A 66 -13.89 -5.70 17.84
N ASP A 67 -13.62 -4.41 17.68
CA ASP A 67 -14.24 -3.61 16.63
C ASP A 67 -13.54 -3.85 15.29
N PRO A 68 -14.25 -4.40 14.30
CA PRO A 68 -13.68 -4.66 12.97
C PRO A 68 -13.25 -3.38 12.24
N LEU A 69 -13.80 -2.23 12.60
CA LEU A 69 -13.47 -0.93 11.99
C LEU A 69 -12.38 -0.16 12.75
N SER A 70 -11.68 -0.79 13.68
CA SER A 70 -10.55 -0.17 14.39
C SER A 70 -9.28 -0.09 13.53
N TYR A 71 -9.24 -0.77 12.38
CA TYR A 71 -8.05 -0.96 11.54
C TYR A 71 -6.87 -1.62 12.26
N ASN A 72 -7.14 -2.23 13.43
CA ASN A 72 -6.15 -2.96 14.19
C ASN A 72 -5.88 -4.34 13.59
N ILE A 73 -4.62 -4.75 13.65
CA ILE A 73 -4.18 -6.09 13.27
C ILE A 73 -3.09 -6.53 14.24
N GLU A 74 -3.18 -7.76 14.72
CA GLU A 74 -2.10 -8.40 15.48
C GLU A 74 -1.29 -9.31 14.57
N ILE A 75 0.02 -9.10 14.55
CA ILE A 75 0.99 -9.90 13.80
C ILE A 75 2.09 -10.33 14.76
N GLU A 76 2.29 -11.66 14.94
CA GLU A 76 3.29 -12.23 15.87
C GLU A 76 3.22 -11.60 17.27
N ASN A 77 1.99 -11.47 17.82
CA ASN A 77 1.68 -10.88 19.12
C ASN A 77 1.98 -9.38 19.26
N GLN A 78 2.24 -8.68 18.17
CA GLN A 78 2.35 -7.22 18.14
C GLN A 78 1.13 -6.63 17.45
N VAL A 79 0.49 -5.64 18.06
CA VAL A 79 -0.68 -4.97 17.48
C VAL A 79 -0.25 -3.71 16.75
N TYR A 80 -0.85 -3.49 15.58
CA TYR A 80 -0.68 -2.32 14.72
C TYR A 80 -2.05 -1.75 14.37
N THR A 81 -2.15 -0.45 14.18
CA THR A 81 -3.30 0.19 13.51
C THR A 81 -2.84 0.67 12.14
N LEU A 82 -3.52 0.26 11.08
CA LEU A 82 -3.20 0.73 9.73
C LEU A 82 -3.91 2.05 9.41
N PRO A 83 -3.26 2.96 8.65
CA PRO A 83 -1.90 2.84 8.14
C PRO A 83 -0.85 3.02 9.26
N ALA A 84 0.20 2.20 9.22
CA ALA A 84 1.26 2.19 10.22
C ALA A 84 2.62 2.51 9.59
N PRO A 85 3.49 3.32 10.22
CA PRO A 85 4.85 3.54 9.73
C PRO A 85 5.58 2.23 9.47
N VAL A 86 6.39 2.16 8.41
CA VAL A 86 7.29 1.03 8.17
C VAL A 86 8.20 0.82 9.38
N SER A 87 8.63 1.90 10.06
CA SER A 87 9.42 1.85 11.29
C SER A 87 8.74 1.09 12.43
N ALA A 88 7.40 1.15 12.55
CA ALA A 88 6.69 0.39 13.57
C ALA A 88 6.88 -1.13 13.41
N PHE A 89 7.07 -1.61 12.19
CA PHE A 89 7.40 -3.01 11.93
C PHE A 89 8.88 -3.29 12.15
N THR A 90 9.78 -2.41 11.66
CA THR A 90 11.22 -2.65 11.81
C THR A 90 11.69 -2.56 13.25
N ASP A 91 11.10 -1.71 14.08
CA ASP A 91 11.35 -1.62 15.53
C ASP A 91 10.92 -2.90 16.27
N ASN A 92 9.96 -3.64 15.71
CA ASN A 92 9.52 -4.95 16.20
C ASN A 92 10.28 -6.13 15.56
N GLY A 93 11.42 -5.85 14.91
CA GLY A 93 12.36 -6.84 14.41
C GLY A 93 12.08 -7.36 13.00
N TRP A 94 11.11 -6.79 12.29
CA TRP A 94 10.94 -7.06 10.86
C TRP A 94 12.07 -6.37 10.09
N LYS A 95 12.54 -7.01 9.02
CA LYS A 95 13.58 -6.47 8.14
C LYS A 95 13.00 -6.31 6.75
N ILE A 96 13.33 -5.21 6.11
CA ILE A 96 13.00 -4.99 4.71
C ILE A 96 13.85 -5.93 3.86
N ALA A 97 13.22 -6.87 3.17
CA ALA A 97 13.87 -7.85 2.31
C ALA A 97 13.94 -7.38 0.85
N SER A 98 12.91 -6.65 0.41
CA SER A 98 12.87 -5.98 -0.89
C SER A 98 11.92 -4.80 -0.84
N GLN A 99 12.26 -3.76 -1.61
CA GLN A 99 11.46 -2.55 -1.77
C GLN A 99 11.84 -1.87 -3.09
N GLU A 100 11.03 -0.91 -3.51
CA GLU A 100 11.40 0.02 -4.57
C GLU A 100 12.40 1.07 -4.06
N ASP A 101 13.08 1.77 -4.99
CA ASP A 101 14.07 2.78 -4.63
C ASP A 101 13.43 4.03 -4.04
N SER A 102 12.19 4.34 -4.46
CA SER A 102 11.46 5.53 -4.02
C SER A 102 9.95 5.38 -4.19
N VAL A 103 9.20 6.16 -3.44
CA VAL A 103 7.74 6.27 -3.50
C VAL A 103 7.38 7.71 -3.85
N PRO A 104 6.69 7.94 -4.97
CA PRO A 104 6.25 9.27 -5.38
C PRO A 104 5.40 9.95 -4.32
N SER A 105 5.30 11.29 -4.39
CA SER A 105 4.36 12.03 -3.57
C SER A 105 2.91 11.71 -3.92
N GLY A 106 2.04 11.80 -2.95
CA GLY A 106 0.61 11.58 -3.11
C GLY A 106 0.09 10.35 -2.36
N ARG A 107 -1.22 10.32 -2.22
CA ARG A 107 -1.95 9.28 -1.47
C ARG A 107 -2.28 8.05 -2.32
N SER A 108 -1.46 7.70 -3.27
CA SER A 108 -1.68 6.51 -4.08
C SER A 108 -0.96 5.31 -3.49
N LEU A 109 -1.62 4.16 -3.47
CA LEU A 109 -1.01 2.87 -3.23
C LEU A 109 0.01 2.62 -4.34
N SER A 110 1.30 2.73 -4.05
CA SER A 110 2.25 2.74 -5.14
C SER A 110 3.34 1.70 -5.05
N SER A 111 3.80 1.34 -3.87
CA SER A 111 5.04 0.58 -3.81
C SER A 111 4.93 -0.67 -2.94
N ALA A 112 5.30 -1.80 -3.54
CA ALA A 112 5.38 -3.06 -2.81
C ALA A 112 6.63 -3.10 -1.94
N ILE A 113 6.47 -3.55 -0.71
CA ILE A 113 7.53 -3.83 0.24
C ILE A 113 7.39 -5.26 0.75
N LYS A 114 8.50 -5.95 0.89
CA LYS A 114 8.53 -7.26 1.54
C LYS A 114 9.29 -7.19 2.85
N LEU A 115 8.64 -7.63 3.91
CA LEU A 115 9.22 -7.71 5.26
C LEU A 115 9.49 -9.17 5.64
N GLN A 116 10.58 -9.40 6.35
CA GLN A 116 10.96 -10.72 6.85
C GLN A 116 11.35 -10.70 8.32
N LYS A 117 10.92 -11.72 9.07
CA LYS A 117 11.29 -11.96 10.47
C LYS A 117 11.21 -13.44 10.79
N ASP A 118 12.28 -14.02 11.33
CA ASP A 118 12.33 -15.40 11.82
C ASP A 118 11.78 -16.45 10.83
N GLY A 119 12.09 -16.28 9.53
CA GLY A 119 11.60 -17.13 8.44
C GLY A 119 10.16 -16.87 8.01
N LYS A 120 9.49 -15.87 8.58
CA LYS A 120 8.18 -15.38 8.15
C LYS A 120 8.33 -14.22 7.17
N GLU A 121 7.34 -14.07 6.31
CA GLU A 121 7.29 -13.03 5.28
C GLU A 121 5.93 -12.30 5.30
N ILE A 122 5.97 -11.00 5.04
CA ILE A 122 4.79 -10.16 4.82
C ILE A 122 5.01 -9.43 3.50
N GLU A 123 4.05 -9.50 2.60
CA GLU A 123 3.96 -8.60 1.46
C GLU A 123 3.02 -7.45 1.83
N ALA A 124 3.44 -6.23 1.54
CA ALA A 124 2.70 -5.05 1.90
C ALA A 124 2.80 -3.99 0.80
N SER A 125 1.86 -3.06 0.78
CA SER A 125 2.01 -1.82 0.03
C SER A 125 2.15 -0.65 0.98
N VAL A 126 2.97 0.31 0.58
CA VAL A 126 3.21 1.54 1.33
C VAL A 126 2.59 2.73 0.62
N THR A 127 2.13 3.69 1.41
CA THR A 127 1.62 4.97 0.94
C THR A 127 2.50 6.08 1.47
N ASN A 128 2.90 6.98 0.56
CA ASN A 128 3.58 8.21 0.90
C ASN A 128 2.55 9.33 1.07
N PHE A 129 2.33 9.79 2.30
CA PHE A 129 1.43 10.89 2.62
C PHE A 129 2.11 12.27 2.61
N ALA A 130 3.41 12.34 2.30
CA ALA A 130 4.11 13.60 2.14
C ALA A 130 3.84 14.19 0.75
N ASP A 131 4.14 15.47 0.57
CA ASP A 131 4.05 16.21 -0.68
C ASP A 131 5.33 16.14 -1.54
N TYR A 132 6.25 15.23 -1.18
CA TYR A 132 7.52 14.99 -1.86
C TYR A 132 7.79 13.50 -1.99
N GLN A 133 8.63 13.13 -2.97
CA GLN A 133 9.09 11.75 -3.14
C GLN A 133 10.02 11.35 -2.00
N THR A 134 9.83 10.17 -1.42
CA THR A 134 10.65 9.64 -0.32
C THR A 134 10.96 8.16 -0.49
N LYS A 135 11.75 7.61 0.41
CA LYS A 135 12.03 6.17 0.45
C LYS A 135 10.89 5.38 1.10
N PRO A 136 10.69 4.10 0.73
CA PRO A 136 9.65 3.26 1.33
C PRO A 136 9.69 3.20 2.86
N GLU A 137 10.89 3.22 3.48
CA GLU A 137 11.05 3.25 4.94
C GLU A 137 10.47 4.49 5.61
N ASN A 138 10.27 5.58 4.86
CA ASN A 138 9.66 6.83 5.31
C ASN A 138 8.17 6.92 4.93
N CYS A 139 7.55 5.79 4.62
CA CYS A 139 6.14 5.68 4.28
C CYS A 139 5.35 4.92 5.34
N ALA A 140 4.04 4.89 5.19
CA ALA A 140 3.17 4.07 6.01
C ALA A 140 2.69 2.82 5.24
N ILE A 141 2.70 1.68 5.89
CA ILE A 141 2.07 0.46 5.40
C ILE A 141 0.56 0.66 5.48
N SER A 142 -0.11 0.58 4.36
CA SER A 142 -1.56 0.73 4.23
C SER A 142 -2.27 -0.54 3.76
N TYR A 143 -1.52 -1.47 3.16
CA TYR A 143 -2.02 -2.78 2.76
C TYR A 143 -1.08 -3.89 3.18
N LEU A 144 -1.68 -5.02 3.58
CA LEU A 144 -0.98 -6.25 3.94
C LEU A 144 -1.60 -7.41 3.16
N TYR A 145 -0.74 -8.27 2.64
CA TYR A 145 -1.15 -9.45 1.87
C TYR A 145 -0.68 -10.72 2.58
N PHE A 146 -1.63 -11.62 2.82
CA PHE A 146 -1.38 -12.95 3.39
C PHE A 146 -2.05 -14.01 2.53
N TYR A 147 -1.29 -15.03 2.17
CA TYR A 147 -1.77 -16.13 1.34
C TYR A 147 -2.02 -17.35 2.22
N ALA A 148 -3.24 -17.89 2.21
CA ALA A 148 -3.65 -18.96 3.12
C ALA A 148 -2.75 -20.21 3.09
N ASP A 149 -2.15 -20.52 1.95
CA ASP A 149 -1.30 -21.71 1.76
C ASP A 149 0.19 -21.44 1.99
N GLU A 150 0.56 -20.21 2.33
CA GLU A 150 1.97 -19.86 2.50
C GLU A 150 2.49 -20.30 3.87
N SER A 151 3.44 -21.21 3.88
CA SER A 151 4.08 -21.70 5.12
C SER A 151 4.90 -20.63 5.85
N LYS A 152 5.19 -19.53 5.18
CA LYS A 152 5.94 -18.39 5.71
C LYS A 152 5.07 -17.28 6.29
N ASN A 153 3.75 -17.39 6.22
CA ASN A 153 2.89 -16.41 6.86
C ASN A 153 3.17 -16.33 8.36
N PRO A 154 3.21 -15.11 8.95
CA PRO A 154 3.18 -14.93 10.38
C PRO A 154 1.83 -15.37 10.96
N GLU A 155 1.75 -15.47 12.28
CA GLU A 155 0.46 -15.55 12.96
C GLU A 155 -0.22 -14.18 12.86
N VAL A 156 -1.44 -14.17 12.31
CA VAL A 156 -2.22 -12.95 12.09
C VAL A 156 -3.59 -13.09 12.72
N LYS A 157 -4.02 -12.03 13.42
CA LYS A 157 -5.38 -11.92 13.98
C LYS A 157 -5.95 -10.53 13.69
N LEU A 158 -7.22 -10.50 13.30
CA LEU A 158 -8.04 -9.30 13.27
C LEU A 158 -8.88 -9.16 14.54
N PRO A 159 -9.42 -7.97 14.82
CA PRO A 159 -10.32 -7.74 15.95
C PRO A 159 -11.40 -8.82 16.03
N GLY A 160 -11.74 -9.24 17.25
CA GLY A 160 -12.70 -10.35 17.43
C GLY A 160 -12.14 -11.75 17.18
N GLY A 161 -10.83 -11.88 16.89
CA GLY A 161 -10.15 -13.17 16.78
C GLY A 161 -10.22 -13.85 15.41
N ILE A 162 -10.56 -13.13 14.36
CA ILE A 162 -10.50 -13.62 12.96
C ILE A 162 -9.04 -13.82 12.56
N THR A 163 -8.78 -14.93 11.90
CA THR A 163 -7.44 -15.32 11.40
C THR A 163 -7.52 -15.79 9.96
N ILE A 164 -6.38 -16.00 9.30
CA ILE A 164 -6.32 -16.59 7.95
C ILE A 164 -6.90 -18.02 7.88
N LYS A 165 -7.17 -18.65 9.03
CA LYS A 165 -7.78 -19.99 9.13
C LYS A 165 -9.28 -19.94 9.42
N SER A 166 -9.84 -18.75 9.63
CA SER A 166 -11.27 -18.57 9.83
C SER A 166 -12.04 -18.97 8.59
N THR A 167 -13.21 -19.57 8.80
CA THR A 167 -14.09 -19.94 7.69
C THR A 167 -14.80 -18.70 7.13
N SER A 168 -15.30 -18.79 5.90
CA SER A 168 -16.13 -17.74 5.31
C SER A 168 -17.35 -17.41 6.21
N GLU A 169 -17.93 -18.40 6.90
CA GLU A 169 -19.03 -18.19 7.84
C GLU A 169 -18.59 -17.39 9.07
N ASP A 170 -17.39 -17.64 9.60
CA ASP A 170 -16.83 -16.88 10.71
C ASP A 170 -16.60 -15.42 10.29
N VAL A 171 -16.01 -15.19 9.12
CA VAL A 171 -15.76 -13.86 8.57
C VAL A 171 -17.08 -13.11 8.34
N LYS A 172 -18.08 -13.77 7.75
CA LYS A 172 -19.41 -13.18 7.51
C LYS A 172 -20.09 -12.75 8.82
N LYS A 173 -20.00 -13.60 9.84
CA LYS A 173 -20.55 -13.29 11.15
C LYS A 173 -19.82 -12.12 11.82
N TRP A 174 -18.51 -12.07 11.66
CA TRP A 174 -17.66 -11.00 12.19
C TRP A 174 -17.90 -9.66 11.46
N ALA A 175 -17.98 -9.67 10.16
CA ALA A 175 -18.26 -8.48 9.35
C ALA A 175 -19.64 -7.89 9.66
N GLY A 176 -20.65 -8.75 9.83
CA GLY A 176 -22.01 -8.33 10.13
C GLY A 176 -22.57 -7.42 9.04
N ASP A 177 -23.36 -6.43 9.46
CA ASP A 177 -23.99 -5.45 8.56
C ASP A 177 -23.09 -4.21 8.32
N LYS A 178 -21.85 -4.22 8.83
CA LYS A 178 -20.91 -3.07 8.71
C LYS A 178 -20.17 -3.08 7.37
N PHE A 179 -20.12 -4.21 6.68
CA PHE A 179 -19.38 -4.40 5.44
C PHE A 179 -20.30 -4.74 4.31
N ASP A 180 -20.02 -4.19 3.14
CA ASP A 180 -20.64 -4.59 1.90
C ASP A 180 -20.08 -5.94 1.46
N TYR A 181 -20.97 -6.91 1.25
CA TYR A 181 -20.57 -8.23 0.81
C TYR A 181 -20.74 -8.36 -0.70
N SER A 182 -19.71 -8.85 -1.36
CA SER A 182 -19.79 -9.23 -2.77
C SER A 182 -19.10 -10.58 -3.02
N LYS A 183 -19.44 -11.21 -4.13
CA LYS A 183 -18.86 -12.49 -4.55
C LYS A 183 -18.55 -12.48 -6.04
N SER A 184 -17.34 -12.93 -6.37
CA SER A 184 -16.91 -13.12 -7.77
C SER A 184 -16.20 -14.45 -7.90
N GLY A 185 -16.79 -15.39 -8.65
CA GLY A 185 -16.31 -16.76 -8.72
C GLY A 185 -16.32 -17.45 -7.36
N ASP A 186 -15.18 -17.94 -6.93
CA ASP A 186 -14.97 -18.57 -5.61
C ASP A 186 -14.51 -17.58 -4.54
N SER A 187 -14.25 -16.32 -4.89
CA SER A 187 -13.81 -15.28 -3.97
C SER A 187 -14.97 -14.53 -3.36
N GLU A 188 -14.87 -14.26 -2.06
CA GLU A 188 -15.81 -13.47 -1.30
C GLU A 188 -15.10 -12.22 -0.78
N TYR A 189 -15.77 -11.06 -0.86
CA TYR A 189 -15.23 -9.75 -0.50
C TYR A 189 -16.13 -9.12 0.56
N TYR A 190 -15.51 -8.45 1.50
CA TYR A 190 -16.15 -7.69 2.56
C TYR A 190 -15.51 -6.31 2.58
N ASP A 191 -16.21 -5.35 1.98
CA ASP A 191 -15.72 -4.00 1.76
C ASP A 191 -16.40 -3.04 2.74
N TYR A 192 -15.64 -2.10 3.28
CA TYR A 192 -16.16 -1.01 4.08
C TYR A 192 -15.84 0.31 3.39
N TYR A 193 -16.86 1.10 3.17
CA TYR A 193 -16.76 2.45 2.61
C TYR A 193 -17.23 3.45 3.65
N ASP A 194 -16.37 4.37 4.01
CA ASP A 194 -16.71 5.48 4.87
C ASP A 194 -17.05 6.69 3.97
N ASP A 195 -18.34 6.97 3.83
CA ASP A 195 -18.82 8.08 2.98
C ASP A 195 -18.39 9.48 3.48
N ASP A 196 -18.00 9.59 4.75
CA ASP A 196 -17.57 10.86 5.37
C ASP A 196 -16.04 11.08 5.27
N ASN A 197 -15.28 10.05 4.99
CA ASN A 197 -13.84 10.11 4.77
C ASN A 197 -13.55 9.47 3.42
N GLU A 198 -13.21 10.28 2.43
CA GLU A 198 -12.57 9.74 1.23
C GLU A 198 -11.47 8.80 1.69
N VAL A 199 -11.62 7.50 1.35
CA VAL A 199 -10.70 6.45 1.77
C VAL A 199 -9.28 6.89 1.45
N ILE A 200 -8.52 7.10 2.49
CA ILE A 200 -7.10 7.38 2.42
C ILE A 200 -6.38 6.06 2.14
#